data_683c42a84b6dd011b48d0550ff05a861
#
_entry.id   683c42a84b6dd011b48d0550ff05a861
#
_cell.length_a   1.000
_cell.length_b   1.000
_cell.length_c   1.000
_cell.angle_alpha   90.00
_cell.angle_beta   90.00
_cell.angle_gamma   90.00
#
_symmetry.space_group_name_H-M   'P 1'
#
loop_
_entity.id
_entity.type
_entity.pdbx_description
1 polymer ?
#
loop_
_entity_poly.entity_id
_entity_poly.type
_entity_poly.pdbx_seq_one_letter_code
_entity_poly.pdbx_strand_id
1 'polypeptide(L)'
;VTPADTDYTPVSITTWAGFGLMCLGMFMAILDIQIVATALPTIQAGLRIAPDQMSWIQTAYLIAEVIAIPLTGLFTRVFSMRWLFVLAVSCFTAASLGCALSGDFTSLIGWRILQGFAGGTLIPSVFSAVFLLFPPSKEAFATTLAGVLAVLAPTVGPAVGGWITQTYSWHWLFLINVGPGVLAAIGAACLLPRGCTELRLCRSIDIVGILLLAIALASFELGLKQAPDHGWLSLQVGALFAISVVTMALFIRRSLKRPCPVVFLGVLDNRRVALGCLLSFALGFGLYGSSYLIPLFLAMVRGHNALEIGKIMLVTGCAQLATAPLAVYLEKRVPPVALSAFGFGLFGIGLALSGFQTNDSDFQAMLLPQIVRGSAIMFCLLPPTRLALGHLPMCDVPNASGLFNLMRNLGGAIGLALIDTVIYGRAPTLANEIATRLRAGDVPTARAVGLPIDDFLAFHDQPIDADTQALIEPLVRKLALTYAVNEAWL
;
A
#
# COMPACT_ATOMS: atom_id res chain seq x y z
N VAL A 1 13.29 -9.11 -46.51
CA VAL A 1 13.52 -9.98 -45.36
C VAL A 1 12.25 -9.97 -44.55
N THR A 2 11.46 -11.02 -44.61
CA THR A 2 10.27 -11.26 -43.81
C THR A 2 10.62 -11.25 -42.32
N PRO A 3 9.82 -10.63 -41.44
CA PRO A 3 10.04 -10.74 -39.98
C PRO A 3 9.84 -12.21 -39.61
N ALA A 4 10.89 -12.81 -39.08
CA ALA A 4 10.91 -14.20 -38.67
C ALA A 4 9.92 -14.42 -37.50
N ASP A 5 9.17 -15.52 -37.61
CA ASP A 5 8.33 -16.15 -36.60
C ASP A 5 9.12 -16.50 -35.31
N THR A 6 9.38 -15.50 -34.47
CA THR A 6 10.09 -15.72 -33.19
C THR A 6 9.18 -15.73 -31.94
N ASP A 7 7.84 -15.74 -32.11
CA ASP A 7 6.90 -15.47 -31.01
C ASP A 7 6.14 -16.71 -30.50
N TYR A 8 6.50 -17.92 -30.89
CA TYR A 8 5.77 -19.16 -30.53
C TYR A 8 6.55 -20.17 -29.70
N THR A 9 7.55 -19.77 -28.93
CA THR A 9 8.06 -20.69 -27.91
C THR A 9 7.06 -20.76 -26.75
N PRO A 10 6.39 -21.92 -26.52
CA PRO A 10 5.47 -22.04 -25.39
C PRO A 10 6.26 -21.86 -24.09
N VAL A 11 5.84 -20.89 -23.30
CA VAL A 11 6.43 -20.70 -21.95
C VAL A 11 6.20 -21.96 -21.15
N SER A 12 7.27 -22.53 -20.61
CA SER A 12 7.21 -23.77 -19.84
C SER A 12 6.24 -23.67 -18.64
N ILE A 13 5.54 -24.76 -18.36
CA ILE A 13 4.69 -24.88 -17.17
C ILE A 13 5.50 -24.63 -15.88
N THR A 14 6.77 -25.02 -15.85
CA THR A 14 7.67 -24.76 -14.72
C THR A 14 7.92 -23.28 -14.50
N THR A 15 8.04 -22.48 -15.58
CA THR A 15 8.16 -21.02 -15.51
C THR A 15 6.90 -20.36 -14.93
N TRP A 16 5.72 -20.78 -15.38
CA TRP A 16 4.45 -20.31 -14.84
C TRP A 16 4.26 -20.68 -13.37
N ALA A 17 4.60 -21.91 -13.01
CA ALA A 17 4.54 -22.37 -11.61
C ALA A 17 5.53 -21.58 -10.72
N GLY A 18 6.78 -21.39 -11.18
CA GLY A 18 7.76 -20.58 -10.49
C GLY A 18 7.31 -19.13 -10.30
N PHE A 19 6.75 -18.51 -11.35
CA PHE A 19 6.17 -17.17 -11.29
C PHE A 19 4.96 -17.10 -10.35
N GLY A 20 4.08 -18.11 -10.35
CA GLY A 20 2.96 -18.23 -9.43
C GLY A 20 3.41 -18.25 -7.95
N LEU A 21 4.52 -18.93 -7.66
CA LEU A 21 5.12 -18.94 -6.32
C LEU A 21 5.75 -17.59 -5.95
N MET A 22 6.33 -16.88 -6.93
CA MET A 22 6.77 -15.50 -6.70
C MET A 22 5.58 -14.58 -6.39
N CYS A 23 4.48 -14.70 -7.11
CA CYS A 23 3.24 -13.98 -6.84
C CYS A 23 2.67 -14.32 -5.46
N LEU A 24 2.75 -15.58 -5.02
CA LEU A 24 2.35 -15.99 -3.66
C LEU A 24 3.20 -15.28 -2.59
N GLY A 25 4.52 -15.22 -2.75
CA GLY A 25 5.41 -14.50 -1.82
C GLY A 25 5.10 -13.00 -1.75
N MET A 26 4.84 -12.36 -2.90
CA MET A 26 4.39 -10.96 -2.96
C MET A 26 3.04 -10.77 -2.27
N PHE A 27 2.07 -11.66 -2.55
CA PHE A 27 0.76 -11.62 -1.93
C PHE A 27 0.85 -11.69 -0.41
N MET A 28 1.69 -12.60 0.12
CA MET A 28 1.93 -12.73 1.56
C MET A 28 2.50 -11.45 2.17
N ALA A 29 3.50 -10.83 1.54
CA ALA A 29 4.11 -9.60 2.04
C ALA A 29 3.10 -8.45 2.12
N ILE A 30 2.25 -8.29 1.11
CA ILE A 30 1.21 -7.25 1.08
C ILE A 30 0.07 -7.58 2.06
N LEU A 31 -0.33 -8.85 2.14
CA LEU A 31 -1.38 -9.32 3.06
C LEU A 31 -0.99 -9.10 4.52
N ASP A 32 0.27 -9.39 4.88
CA ASP A 32 0.80 -9.25 6.23
C ASP A 32 0.63 -7.83 6.80
N ILE A 33 0.86 -6.81 5.96
CA ILE A 33 0.65 -5.40 6.36
C ILE A 33 -0.80 -5.17 6.80
N GLN A 34 -1.76 -5.70 6.06
CA GLN A 34 -3.17 -5.44 6.29
C GLN A 34 -3.75 -6.24 7.47
N ILE A 35 -3.37 -7.50 7.59
CA ILE A 35 -3.84 -8.33 8.72
C ILE A 35 -3.28 -7.83 10.05
N VAL A 36 -2.02 -7.38 10.09
CA VAL A 36 -1.41 -6.81 11.30
C VAL A 36 -2.06 -5.47 11.65
N ALA A 37 -2.32 -4.60 10.66
CA ALA A 37 -2.97 -3.30 10.89
C ALA A 37 -4.33 -3.43 11.60
N THR A 38 -5.14 -4.41 11.21
CA THR A 38 -6.46 -4.65 11.82
C THR A 38 -6.40 -5.28 13.20
N ALA A 39 -5.27 -5.89 13.54
CA ALA A 39 -5.07 -6.63 14.79
C ALA A 39 -4.24 -5.88 15.83
N LEU A 40 -3.79 -4.65 15.52
CA LEU A 40 -2.93 -3.87 16.42
C LEU A 40 -3.45 -3.77 17.86
N PRO A 41 -4.76 -3.50 18.13
CA PRO A 41 -5.28 -3.47 19.49
C PRO A 41 -5.16 -4.82 20.21
N THR A 42 -5.36 -5.93 19.51
CA THR A 42 -5.24 -7.28 20.07
C THR A 42 -3.78 -7.60 20.43
N ILE A 43 -2.83 -7.21 19.57
CA ILE A 43 -1.40 -7.35 19.81
C ILE A 43 -0.97 -6.47 21.01
N GLN A 44 -1.47 -5.22 21.05
CA GLN A 44 -1.21 -4.30 22.17
C GLN A 44 -1.66 -4.91 23.51
N ALA A 45 -2.88 -5.41 23.57
CA ALA A 45 -3.40 -6.06 24.77
C ALA A 45 -2.60 -7.32 25.15
N GLY A 46 -2.22 -8.12 24.15
CA GLY A 46 -1.44 -9.37 24.34
C GLY A 46 -0.04 -9.12 24.92
N LEU A 47 0.65 -8.10 24.42
CA LEU A 47 2.00 -7.73 24.86
C LEU A 47 2.02 -6.69 26.00
N ARG A 48 0.84 -6.17 26.41
CA ARG A 48 0.68 -5.13 27.44
C ARG A 48 1.54 -3.88 27.18
N ILE A 49 1.60 -3.45 25.92
CA ILE A 49 2.35 -2.27 25.49
C ILE A 49 1.49 -0.99 25.55
N ALA A 50 2.15 0.16 25.66
CA ALA A 50 1.46 1.45 25.68
C ALA A 50 0.81 1.78 24.33
N PRO A 51 -0.31 2.55 24.30
CA PRO A 51 -1.01 2.89 23.05
C PRO A 51 -0.14 3.61 22.01
N ASP A 52 0.78 4.46 22.44
CA ASP A 52 1.73 5.18 21.58
C ASP A 52 2.74 4.24 20.89
N GLN A 53 3.07 3.12 21.52
CA GLN A 53 3.97 2.11 20.98
C GLN A 53 3.28 1.22 19.92
N MET A 54 1.96 1.06 19.98
CA MET A 54 1.20 0.18 19.11
C MET A 54 1.47 0.44 17.62
N SER A 55 1.47 1.71 17.21
CA SER A 55 1.66 2.10 15.81
C SER A 55 3.06 1.76 15.28
N TRP A 56 4.06 1.62 16.16
CA TRP A 56 5.42 1.25 15.76
C TRP A 56 5.54 -0.16 15.18
N ILE A 57 4.64 -1.07 15.57
CA ILE A 57 4.62 -2.44 15.03
C ILE A 57 4.47 -2.44 13.50
N GLN A 58 3.64 -1.54 12.98
CA GLN A 58 3.47 -1.38 11.54
C GLN A 58 4.52 -0.45 10.93
N THR A 59 4.83 0.66 11.59
CA THR A 59 5.80 1.64 11.07
C THR A 59 7.18 1.05 10.86
N ALA A 60 7.67 0.23 11.80
CA ALA A 60 8.98 -0.42 11.68
C ALA A 60 9.08 -1.31 10.43
N TYR A 61 8.00 -2.03 10.12
CA TYR A 61 7.90 -2.83 8.90
C TYR A 61 7.94 -1.92 7.66
N LEU A 62 7.09 -0.89 7.58
CA LEU A 62 6.96 -0.01 6.42
C LEU A 62 8.25 0.75 6.11
N ILE A 63 8.95 1.26 7.14
CA ILE A 63 10.24 1.92 6.97
C ILE A 63 11.27 0.95 6.37
N ALA A 64 11.35 -0.26 6.92
CA ALA A 64 12.28 -1.26 6.42
C ALA A 64 11.93 -1.70 4.98
N GLU A 65 10.66 -1.84 4.66
CA GLU A 65 10.15 -2.15 3.33
C GLU A 65 10.54 -1.07 2.31
N VAL A 66 10.27 0.19 2.59
CA VAL A 66 10.58 1.32 1.69
C VAL A 66 12.08 1.42 1.42
N ILE A 67 12.93 1.13 2.42
CA ILE A 67 14.39 1.08 2.25
C ILE A 67 14.81 -0.08 1.34
N ALA A 68 14.19 -1.25 1.46
CA ALA A 68 14.56 -2.44 0.71
C ALA A 68 14.14 -2.40 -0.77
N ILE A 69 13.02 -1.77 -1.09
CA ILE A 69 12.46 -1.68 -2.44
C ILE A 69 13.50 -1.22 -3.48
N PRO A 70 14.17 -0.07 -3.34
CA PRO A 70 15.13 0.41 -4.34
C PRO A 70 16.41 -0.42 -4.37
N LEU A 71 16.73 -1.17 -3.31
CA LEU A 71 17.88 -2.06 -3.26
C LEU A 71 17.70 -3.35 -4.06
N THR A 72 16.46 -3.68 -4.46
CA THR A 72 16.13 -4.91 -5.20
C THR A 72 16.97 -5.04 -6.48
N GLY A 73 17.21 -3.95 -7.19
CA GLY A 73 18.04 -3.95 -8.40
C GLY A 73 19.50 -4.34 -8.14
N LEU A 74 20.09 -3.83 -7.05
CA LEU A 74 21.42 -4.22 -6.61
C LEU A 74 21.45 -5.69 -6.22
N PHE A 75 20.52 -6.15 -5.40
CA PHE A 75 20.48 -7.52 -4.91
C PHE A 75 20.20 -8.53 -6.03
N THR A 76 19.41 -8.16 -7.05
CA THR A 76 19.20 -9.02 -8.22
C THR A 76 20.50 -9.23 -9.00
N ARG A 77 21.36 -8.22 -9.14
CA ARG A 77 22.67 -8.35 -9.78
C ARG A 77 23.63 -9.22 -8.96
N VAL A 78 23.61 -9.06 -7.64
CA VAL A 78 24.51 -9.82 -6.73
C VAL A 78 24.12 -11.29 -6.63
N PHE A 79 22.84 -11.57 -6.35
CA PHE A 79 22.33 -12.91 -6.01
C PHE A 79 21.63 -13.62 -7.17
N SER A 80 21.36 -12.96 -8.29
CA SER A 80 20.39 -13.35 -9.31
C SER A 80 18.94 -13.26 -8.80
N MET A 81 17.98 -13.16 -9.74
CA MET A 81 16.55 -13.08 -9.41
C MET A 81 16.06 -14.30 -8.58
N ARG A 82 16.47 -15.51 -8.96
CA ARG A 82 16.11 -16.76 -8.26
C ARG A 82 16.55 -16.73 -6.79
N TRP A 83 17.84 -16.51 -6.55
CA TRP A 83 18.39 -16.57 -5.19
C TRP A 83 17.98 -15.37 -4.34
N LEU A 84 17.82 -14.18 -4.95
CA LEU A 84 17.25 -13.04 -4.24
C LEU A 84 15.85 -13.36 -3.71
N PHE A 85 14.98 -13.91 -4.58
CA PHE A 85 13.62 -14.25 -4.17
C PHE A 85 13.59 -15.34 -3.10
N VAL A 86 14.37 -16.41 -3.27
CA VAL A 86 14.46 -17.51 -2.29
C VAL A 86 14.95 -17.00 -0.93
N LEU A 87 16.01 -16.19 -0.91
CA LEU A 87 16.54 -15.61 0.33
C LEU A 87 15.52 -14.66 0.99
N ALA A 88 14.89 -13.78 0.20
CA ALA A 88 13.90 -12.84 0.69
C ALA A 88 12.68 -13.54 1.29
N VAL A 89 12.06 -14.50 0.58
CA VAL A 89 10.90 -15.22 1.10
C VAL A 89 11.25 -16.12 2.29
N SER A 90 12.45 -16.72 2.32
CA SER A 90 12.91 -17.49 3.49
C SER A 90 13.13 -16.60 4.70
N CYS A 91 13.76 -15.43 4.50
CA CYS A 91 13.98 -14.44 5.56
C CYS A 91 12.64 -13.89 6.07
N PHE A 92 11.71 -13.57 5.17
CA PHE A 92 10.34 -13.13 5.51
C PHE A 92 9.61 -14.18 6.35
N THR A 93 9.70 -15.45 5.96
CA THR A 93 9.07 -16.58 6.65
C THR A 93 9.69 -16.80 8.04
N ALA A 94 11.02 -16.77 8.14
CA ALA A 94 11.71 -16.87 9.41
C ALA A 94 11.39 -15.71 10.35
N ALA A 95 11.33 -14.49 9.82
CA ALA A 95 10.93 -13.30 10.57
C ALA A 95 9.45 -13.37 11.01
N SER A 96 8.57 -13.91 10.17
CA SER A 96 7.16 -14.17 10.54
C SER A 96 7.07 -15.14 11.73
N LEU A 97 7.84 -16.22 11.70
CA LEU A 97 7.93 -17.14 12.84
C LEU A 97 8.50 -16.44 14.08
N GLY A 98 9.53 -15.59 13.92
CA GLY A 98 10.09 -14.78 14.99
C GLY A 98 9.07 -13.81 15.60
N CYS A 99 8.25 -13.13 14.78
CA CYS A 99 7.15 -12.29 15.24
C CYS A 99 6.14 -13.10 16.06
N ALA A 100 5.76 -14.29 15.58
CA ALA A 100 4.83 -15.16 16.27
C ALA A 100 5.36 -15.69 17.61
N LEU A 101 6.66 -15.81 17.78
CA LEU A 101 7.30 -16.28 19.01
C LEU A 101 7.73 -15.12 19.95
N SER A 102 7.48 -13.87 19.57
CA SER A 102 7.88 -12.71 20.36
C SER A 102 7.04 -12.58 21.62
N GLY A 103 7.72 -12.49 22.78
CA GLY A 103 7.10 -12.28 24.09
C GLY A 103 7.15 -10.83 24.58
N ASP A 104 7.82 -9.93 23.86
CA ASP A 104 7.99 -8.52 24.21
C ASP A 104 8.02 -7.62 22.98
N PHE A 105 7.82 -6.31 23.22
CA PHE A 105 7.76 -5.29 22.16
C PHE A 105 9.06 -5.19 21.36
N THR A 106 10.21 -5.20 22.02
CA THR A 106 11.52 -4.99 21.38
C THR A 106 11.84 -6.14 20.42
N SER A 107 11.58 -7.37 20.86
CA SER A 107 11.73 -8.57 20.02
C SER A 107 10.79 -8.51 18.78
N LEU A 108 9.52 -8.16 19.01
CA LEU A 108 8.55 -8.02 17.92
C LEU A 108 9.01 -6.97 16.89
N ILE A 109 9.43 -5.78 17.34
CA ILE A 109 9.93 -4.73 16.42
C ILE A 109 11.16 -5.19 15.65
N GLY A 110 12.10 -5.87 16.28
CA GLY A 110 13.28 -6.41 15.59
C GLY A 110 12.92 -7.36 14.46
N TRP A 111 11.99 -8.29 14.72
CA TRP A 111 11.50 -9.20 13.70
C TRP A 111 10.67 -8.49 12.62
N ARG A 112 9.87 -7.48 12.97
CA ARG A 112 9.11 -6.65 12.01
C ARG A 112 10.03 -5.88 11.06
N ILE A 113 11.17 -5.35 11.53
CA ILE A 113 12.17 -4.70 10.67
C ILE A 113 12.73 -5.72 9.66
N LEU A 114 13.13 -6.90 10.13
CA LEU A 114 13.66 -7.94 9.26
C LEU A 114 12.61 -8.43 8.24
N GLN A 115 11.36 -8.61 8.68
CA GLN A 115 10.23 -9.01 7.84
C GLN A 115 9.92 -7.96 6.77
N GLY A 116 9.87 -6.67 7.14
CA GLY A 116 9.64 -5.56 6.22
C GLY A 116 10.76 -5.43 5.18
N PHE A 117 12.02 -5.54 5.61
CA PHE A 117 13.16 -5.51 4.70
C PHE A 117 13.12 -6.65 3.67
N ALA A 118 12.80 -7.85 4.11
CA ALA A 118 12.62 -9.00 3.21
C ALA A 118 11.42 -8.82 2.28
N GLY A 119 10.26 -8.41 2.82
CA GLY A 119 9.02 -8.14 2.09
C GLY A 119 9.18 -7.11 0.99
N GLY A 120 9.91 -6.02 1.27
CA GLY A 120 10.17 -4.93 0.34
C GLY A 120 10.90 -5.33 -0.94
N THR A 121 11.65 -6.44 -0.93
CA THR A 121 12.31 -6.96 -2.14
C THR A 121 11.40 -7.89 -2.96
N LEU A 122 10.36 -8.47 -2.36
CA LEU A 122 9.48 -9.43 -3.04
C LEU A 122 8.64 -8.78 -4.13
N ILE A 123 8.06 -7.60 -3.86
CA ILE A 123 7.17 -6.91 -4.81
C ILE A 123 7.90 -6.51 -6.10
N PRO A 124 9.03 -5.76 -6.06
CA PRO A 124 9.76 -5.41 -7.28
C PRO A 124 10.31 -6.62 -8.02
N SER A 125 10.67 -7.71 -7.29
CA SER A 125 11.16 -8.94 -7.90
C SER A 125 10.10 -9.61 -8.77
N VAL A 126 8.82 -9.62 -8.36
CA VAL A 126 7.72 -10.16 -9.16
C VAL A 126 7.50 -9.35 -10.43
N PHE A 127 7.44 -8.01 -10.32
CA PHE A 127 7.29 -7.15 -11.48
C PHE A 127 8.50 -7.22 -12.43
N SER A 128 9.71 -7.38 -11.92
CA SER A 128 10.89 -7.65 -12.75
C SER A 128 10.81 -8.99 -13.46
N ALA A 129 10.34 -10.03 -12.75
CA ALA A 129 10.22 -11.38 -13.29
C ALA A 129 9.29 -11.45 -14.50
N VAL A 130 8.25 -10.61 -14.57
CA VAL A 130 7.37 -10.52 -15.76
C VAL A 130 8.19 -10.29 -17.03
N PHE A 131 9.09 -9.31 -17.02
CA PHE A 131 9.87 -8.93 -18.20
C PHE A 131 11.14 -9.77 -18.41
N LEU A 132 11.57 -10.49 -17.38
CA LEU A 132 12.75 -11.36 -17.45
C LEU A 132 12.41 -12.82 -17.84
N LEU A 133 11.18 -13.27 -17.55
CA LEU A 133 10.77 -14.67 -17.73
C LEU A 133 9.80 -14.88 -18.89
N PHE A 134 9.09 -13.84 -19.31
CA PHE A 134 8.02 -13.98 -20.30
C PHE A 134 8.32 -13.21 -21.59
N PRO A 135 7.91 -13.76 -22.75
CA PRO A 135 7.96 -13.04 -24.00
C PRO A 135 6.91 -11.91 -24.03
N PRO A 136 7.08 -10.87 -24.88
CA PRO A 136 6.19 -9.70 -24.98
C PRO A 136 4.70 -10.05 -25.12
N SER A 137 4.39 -11.18 -25.78
CA SER A 137 3.01 -11.65 -25.98
C SER A 137 2.32 -12.11 -24.67
N LYS A 138 3.08 -12.47 -23.63
CA LYS A 138 2.61 -12.98 -22.33
C LYS A 138 2.79 -12.00 -21.17
N GLU A 139 3.58 -10.94 -21.34
CA GLU A 139 3.87 -9.94 -20.29
C GLU A 139 2.59 -9.32 -19.72
N ALA A 140 1.63 -8.95 -20.58
CA ALA A 140 0.37 -8.36 -20.16
C ALA A 140 -0.42 -9.28 -19.23
N PHE A 141 -0.49 -10.56 -19.53
CA PHE A 141 -1.17 -11.55 -18.69
C PHE A 141 -0.44 -11.77 -17.36
N ALA A 142 0.90 -11.90 -17.40
CA ALA A 142 1.72 -12.07 -16.20
C ALA A 142 1.64 -10.84 -15.29
N THR A 143 1.71 -9.61 -15.85
CA THR A 143 1.54 -8.35 -15.09
C THR A 143 0.15 -8.28 -14.46
N THR A 144 -0.88 -8.69 -15.20
CA THR A 144 -2.26 -8.70 -14.69
C THR A 144 -2.41 -9.68 -13.52
N LEU A 145 -1.83 -10.88 -13.62
CA LEU A 145 -1.85 -11.86 -12.53
C LEU A 145 -1.19 -11.29 -11.26
N ALA A 146 0.00 -10.70 -11.40
CA ALA A 146 0.69 -10.04 -10.30
C ALA A 146 -0.13 -8.88 -9.72
N GLY A 147 -0.68 -8.02 -10.58
CA GLY A 147 -1.47 -6.86 -10.18
C GLY A 147 -2.77 -7.21 -9.47
N VAL A 148 -3.48 -8.23 -9.94
CA VAL A 148 -4.69 -8.75 -9.29
C VAL A 148 -4.36 -9.21 -7.87
N LEU A 149 -3.31 -10.01 -7.69
CA LEU A 149 -2.92 -10.50 -6.36
C LEU A 149 -2.43 -9.37 -5.46
N ALA A 150 -1.72 -8.38 -6.00
CA ALA A 150 -1.26 -7.22 -5.24
C ALA A 150 -2.42 -6.38 -4.67
N VAL A 151 -3.56 -6.29 -5.39
CA VAL A 151 -4.75 -5.53 -4.92
C VAL A 151 -5.72 -6.42 -4.14
N LEU A 152 -5.76 -7.71 -4.41
CA LEU A 152 -6.58 -8.65 -3.64
C LEU A 152 -6.10 -8.76 -2.18
N ALA A 153 -4.80 -8.70 -1.93
CA ALA A 153 -4.22 -8.80 -0.60
C ALA A 153 -4.76 -7.73 0.38
N PRO A 154 -4.74 -6.41 0.07
CA PRO A 154 -5.36 -5.40 0.92
C PRO A 154 -6.87 -5.57 1.08
N THR A 155 -7.54 -6.12 0.07
CA THR A 155 -8.98 -6.30 0.07
C THR A 155 -9.41 -7.40 1.05
N VAL A 156 -8.73 -8.54 1.06
CA VAL A 156 -9.06 -9.68 1.94
C VAL A 156 -8.39 -9.58 3.32
N GLY A 157 -7.34 -8.76 3.43
CA GLY A 157 -6.54 -8.63 4.66
C GLY A 157 -7.36 -8.36 5.92
N PRO A 158 -8.22 -7.33 5.95
CA PRO A 158 -9.05 -7.02 7.11
C PRO A 158 -9.97 -8.18 7.51
N ALA A 159 -10.60 -8.86 6.53
CA ALA A 159 -11.47 -9.99 6.80
C ALA A 159 -10.69 -11.19 7.39
N VAL A 160 -9.54 -11.52 6.80
CA VAL A 160 -8.67 -12.60 7.28
C VAL A 160 -8.09 -12.27 8.66
N GLY A 161 -7.60 -11.05 8.85
CA GLY A 161 -7.04 -10.58 10.13
C GLY A 161 -8.08 -10.59 11.25
N GLY A 162 -9.29 -10.06 10.96
CA GLY A 162 -10.40 -10.07 11.90
C GLY A 162 -10.87 -11.49 12.27
N TRP A 163 -10.98 -12.39 11.30
CA TRP A 163 -11.34 -13.78 11.56
C TRP A 163 -10.29 -14.51 12.41
N ILE A 164 -9.01 -14.33 12.09
CA ILE A 164 -7.90 -14.96 12.85
C ILE A 164 -7.91 -14.48 14.31
N THR A 165 -8.03 -13.16 14.54
CA THR A 165 -7.99 -12.60 15.90
C THR A 165 -9.21 -12.93 16.74
N GLN A 166 -10.38 -13.15 16.13
CA GLN A 166 -11.59 -13.58 16.81
C GLN A 166 -11.60 -15.08 17.13
N THR A 167 -10.99 -15.90 16.28
CA THR A 167 -11.05 -17.36 16.40
C THR A 167 -9.82 -17.95 17.11
N TYR A 168 -8.66 -17.32 16.90
CA TYR A 168 -7.37 -17.75 17.41
C TYR A 168 -6.68 -16.59 18.16
N SER A 169 -5.41 -16.72 18.44
CA SER A 169 -4.58 -15.65 19.02
C SER A 169 -3.90 -14.81 17.93
N TRP A 170 -3.44 -13.59 18.27
CA TRP A 170 -2.71 -12.70 17.37
C TRP A 170 -1.43 -13.32 16.77
N HIS A 171 -0.84 -14.31 17.41
CA HIS A 171 0.34 -15.04 16.91
C HIS A 171 0.08 -15.70 15.54
N TRP A 172 -1.16 -16.15 15.31
CA TRP A 172 -1.55 -16.79 14.06
C TRP A 172 -1.56 -15.84 12.86
N LEU A 173 -1.60 -14.52 13.09
CA LEU A 173 -1.46 -13.52 12.02
C LEU A 173 -0.10 -13.64 11.32
N PHE A 174 0.92 -14.02 12.06
CA PHE A 174 2.26 -14.25 11.54
C PHE A 174 2.47 -15.70 11.09
N LEU A 175 1.92 -16.67 11.83
CA LEU A 175 2.05 -18.09 11.50
C LEU A 175 1.42 -18.47 10.15
N ILE A 176 0.38 -17.74 9.71
CA ILE A 176 -0.27 -17.97 8.41
C ILE A 176 0.72 -17.83 7.23
N ASN A 177 1.79 -17.06 7.40
CA ASN A 177 2.83 -16.87 6.40
C ASN A 177 3.81 -18.06 6.30
N VAL A 178 3.91 -18.90 7.33
CA VAL A 178 4.96 -19.92 7.42
C VAL A 178 4.78 -21.02 6.38
N GLY A 179 3.59 -21.59 6.28
CA GLY A 179 3.31 -22.67 5.31
C GLY A 179 3.51 -22.24 3.85
N PRO A 180 2.79 -21.20 3.40
CA PRO A 180 2.96 -20.67 2.05
C PRO A 180 4.37 -20.15 1.76
N GLY A 181 5.06 -19.59 2.76
CA GLY A 181 6.44 -19.10 2.62
C GLY A 181 7.45 -20.21 2.39
N VAL A 182 7.34 -21.31 3.12
CA VAL A 182 8.18 -22.51 2.89
C VAL A 182 7.91 -23.09 1.50
N LEU A 183 6.63 -23.19 1.10
CA LEU A 183 6.26 -23.66 -0.23
C LEU A 183 6.86 -22.76 -1.33
N ALA A 184 6.75 -21.43 -1.18
CA ALA A 184 7.29 -20.45 -2.12
C ALA A 184 8.84 -20.53 -2.18
N ALA A 185 9.51 -20.68 -1.05
CA ALA A 185 10.97 -20.79 -0.99
C ALA A 185 11.48 -22.04 -1.71
N ILE A 186 10.95 -23.22 -1.36
CA ILE A 186 11.36 -24.49 -1.95
C ILE A 186 11.00 -24.52 -3.45
N GLY A 187 9.77 -24.16 -3.78
CA GLY A 187 9.32 -24.19 -5.17
C GLY A 187 10.07 -23.19 -6.05
N ALA A 188 10.34 -21.97 -5.59
CA ALA A 188 11.16 -21.01 -6.33
C ALA A 188 12.61 -21.52 -6.50
N ALA A 189 13.16 -22.14 -5.48
CA ALA A 189 14.48 -22.76 -5.56
C ALA A 189 14.56 -23.90 -6.58
N CYS A 190 13.47 -24.59 -6.84
CA CYS A 190 13.43 -25.71 -7.82
C CYS A 190 13.05 -25.25 -9.23
N LEU A 191 12.07 -24.33 -9.35
CA LEU A 191 11.39 -24.04 -10.60
C LEU A 191 11.91 -22.79 -11.33
N LEU A 192 12.46 -21.79 -10.61
CA LEU A 192 12.97 -20.59 -11.27
C LEU A 192 14.28 -20.88 -12.02
N PRO A 193 14.50 -20.25 -13.17
CA PRO A 193 15.71 -20.46 -13.96
C PRO A 193 16.95 -19.99 -13.19
N ARG A 194 18.07 -20.68 -13.45
CA ARG A 194 19.37 -20.31 -12.87
C ARG A 194 19.87 -19.04 -13.58
N GLY A 195 20.13 -18.00 -12.80
CA GLY A 195 20.76 -16.76 -13.29
C GLY A 195 22.24 -16.70 -12.90
N CYS A 196 22.98 -15.81 -13.54
CA CYS A 196 24.36 -15.54 -13.15
C CYS A 196 24.38 -14.77 -11.83
N THR A 197 25.19 -15.20 -10.89
CA THR A 197 25.47 -14.51 -9.63
C THR A 197 26.81 -13.81 -9.73
N GLU A 198 26.86 -12.52 -9.43
CA GLU A 198 28.07 -11.73 -9.45
C GLU A 198 28.51 -11.36 -8.02
N LEU A 199 28.86 -12.37 -7.22
CA LEU A 199 29.26 -12.17 -5.82
C LEU A 199 30.49 -11.24 -5.67
N ARG A 200 31.26 -11.05 -6.72
CA ARG A 200 32.36 -10.07 -6.72
C ARG A 200 31.87 -8.63 -6.51
N LEU A 201 30.64 -8.32 -6.92
CA LEU A 201 30.00 -7.04 -6.68
C LEU A 201 29.77 -6.75 -5.19
N CYS A 202 29.68 -7.79 -4.34
CA CYS A 202 29.59 -7.59 -2.88
C CYS A 202 30.73 -6.78 -2.30
N ARG A 203 31.95 -6.89 -2.88
CA ARG A 203 33.12 -6.13 -2.43
C ARG A 203 33.09 -4.65 -2.86
N SER A 204 32.29 -4.31 -3.85
CA SER A 204 32.14 -2.93 -4.37
C SER A 204 30.84 -2.26 -3.92
N ILE A 205 30.09 -2.89 -3.01
CA ILE A 205 28.82 -2.34 -2.49
C ILE A 205 29.11 -1.00 -1.81
N ASP A 206 28.37 0.01 -2.20
CA ASP A 206 28.45 1.35 -1.62
C ASP A 206 27.61 1.43 -0.31
N ILE A 207 28.19 0.96 0.79
CA ILE A 207 27.55 0.97 2.12
C ILE A 207 27.11 2.38 2.51
N VAL A 208 27.94 3.42 2.20
CA VAL A 208 27.61 4.81 2.51
C VAL A 208 26.36 5.25 1.69
N GLY A 209 26.28 4.85 0.42
CA GLY A 209 25.10 5.09 -0.40
C GLY A 209 23.84 4.43 0.17
N ILE A 210 23.95 3.17 0.64
CA ILE A 210 22.83 2.47 1.29
C ILE A 210 22.39 3.21 2.57
N LEU A 211 23.33 3.62 3.42
CA LEU A 211 23.02 4.34 4.66
C LEU A 211 22.37 5.70 4.39
N LEU A 212 22.88 6.46 3.41
CA LEU A 212 22.27 7.75 3.01
C LEU A 212 20.85 7.57 2.51
N LEU A 213 20.61 6.56 1.67
CA LEU A 213 19.27 6.23 1.17
C LEU A 213 18.33 5.80 2.31
N ALA A 214 18.82 4.93 3.21
CA ALA A 214 18.06 4.45 4.35
C ALA A 214 17.67 5.59 5.30
N ILE A 215 18.60 6.49 5.62
CA ILE A 215 18.31 7.66 6.47
C ILE A 215 17.32 8.59 5.76
N ALA A 216 17.48 8.82 4.45
CA ALA A 216 16.60 9.69 3.69
C ALA A 216 15.16 9.18 3.69
N LEU A 217 14.97 7.89 3.38
CA LEU A 217 13.63 7.29 3.31
C LEU A 217 13.01 7.12 4.71
N ALA A 218 13.80 6.69 5.72
CA ALA A 218 13.30 6.55 7.08
C ALA A 218 12.87 7.89 7.68
N SER A 219 13.69 8.94 7.54
CA SER A 219 13.33 10.26 8.06
C SER A 219 12.15 10.88 7.30
N PHE A 220 12.01 10.60 6.01
CA PHE A 220 10.85 11.02 5.22
C PHE A 220 9.56 10.36 5.73
N GLU A 221 9.56 9.02 5.88
CA GLU A 221 8.41 8.25 6.40
C GLU A 221 8.02 8.67 7.83
N LEU A 222 9.01 8.86 8.70
CA LEU A 222 8.77 9.35 10.06
C LEU A 222 8.19 10.76 10.07
N GLY A 223 8.69 11.63 9.20
CA GLY A 223 8.18 12.98 9.02
C GLY A 223 6.72 13.00 8.58
N LEU A 224 6.38 12.19 7.57
CA LEU A 224 5.00 12.05 7.08
C LEU A 224 4.08 11.50 8.17
N LYS A 225 4.52 10.50 8.93
CA LYS A 225 3.73 9.89 10.00
C LYS A 225 3.44 10.87 11.15
N GLN A 226 4.42 11.72 11.49
CA GLN A 226 4.30 12.64 12.63
C GLN A 226 3.64 13.98 12.25
N ALA A 227 3.62 14.33 10.97
CA ALA A 227 3.10 15.62 10.51
C ALA A 227 1.62 15.86 10.86
N PRO A 228 0.69 14.90 10.76
CA PRO A 228 -0.71 15.09 11.12
C PRO A 228 -0.90 15.38 12.63
N ASP A 229 -0.12 14.70 13.51
CA ASP A 229 -0.27 14.77 14.96
C ASP A 229 0.44 15.99 15.57
N HIS A 230 1.67 16.29 15.11
CA HIS A 230 2.52 17.35 15.67
C HIS A 230 2.48 18.66 14.88
N GLY A 231 1.84 18.65 13.70
CA GLY A 231 1.79 19.76 12.75
C GLY A 231 3.00 19.79 11.80
N TRP A 232 2.72 20.11 10.55
CA TRP A 232 3.70 20.14 9.44
C TRP A 232 4.87 21.13 9.65
N LEU A 233 4.63 22.21 10.41
CA LEU A 233 5.62 23.26 10.68
C LEU A 233 6.33 23.09 12.03
N SER A 234 6.09 21.99 12.75
CA SER A 234 6.79 21.73 14.02
C SER A 234 8.29 21.53 13.76
N LEU A 235 9.11 21.93 14.76
CA LEU A 235 10.56 21.78 14.66
C LEU A 235 10.99 20.33 14.45
N GLN A 236 10.29 19.39 15.07
CA GLN A 236 10.57 17.96 14.96
C GLN A 236 10.32 17.43 13.55
N VAL A 237 9.15 17.73 12.96
CA VAL A 237 8.79 17.33 11.60
C VAL A 237 9.68 18.04 10.59
N GLY A 238 9.93 19.34 10.77
CA GLY A 238 10.85 20.11 9.93
C GLY A 238 12.28 19.57 9.94
N ALA A 239 12.79 19.14 11.10
CA ALA A 239 14.10 18.50 11.20
C ALA A 239 14.16 17.16 10.47
N LEU A 240 13.12 16.31 10.57
CA LEU A 240 13.03 15.04 9.85
C LEU A 240 13.05 15.25 8.33
N PHE A 241 12.25 16.19 7.81
CA PHE A 241 12.27 16.51 6.38
C PHE A 241 13.60 17.15 5.94
N ALA A 242 14.21 18.00 6.75
CA ALA A 242 15.54 18.55 6.44
C ALA A 242 16.61 17.46 6.36
N ILE A 243 16.63 16.51 7.31
CA ILE A 243 17.52 15.34 7.29
C ILE A 243 17.26 14.52 6.01
N SER A 244 16.00 14.25 5.69
CA SER A 244 15.63 13.51 4.49
C SER A 244 16.14 14.19 3.21
N VAL A 245 15.91 15.49 3.04
CA VAL A 245 16.33 16.25 1.86
C VAL A 245 17.85 16.27 1.73
N VAL A 246 18.57 16.55 2.82
CA VAL A 246 20.04 16.61 2.81
C VAL A 246 20.63 15.25 2.48
N THR A 247 20.19 14.18 3.15
CA THR A 247 20.72 12.83 2.92
C THR A 247 20.34 12.28 1.55
N MET A 248 19.15 12.62 1.02
CA MET A 248 18.74 12.28 -0.34
C MET A 248 19.61 13.03 -1.38
N ALA A 249 19.87 14.31 -1.18
CA ALA A 249 20.76 15.08 -2.07
C ALA A 249 22.18 14.51 -2.09
N LEU A 250 22.72 14.15 -0.93
CA LEU A 250 24.03 13.50 -0.81
C LEU A 250 24.02 12.11 -1.49
N PHE A 251 22.96 11.34 -1.32
CA PHE A 251 22.79 10.04 -1.99
C PHE A 251 22.77 10.19 -3.52
N ILE A 252 21.94 11.11 -4.06
CA ILE A 252 21.85 11.37 -5.51
C ILE A 252 23.21 11.79 -6.06
N ARG A 253 23.86 12.79 -5.43
CA ARG A 253 25.20 13.25 -5.84
C ARG A 253 26.22 12.10 -5.84
N ARG A 254 26.15 11.22 -4.85
CA ARG A 254 27.04 10.06 -4.74
C ARG A 254 26.73 9.01 -5.81
N SER A 255 25.47 8.69 -6.01
CA SER A 255 25.00 7.70 -6.99
C SER A 255 25.39 8.09 -8.41
N LEU A 256 25.27 9.39 -8.77
CA LEU A 256 25.67 9.90 -10.08
C LEU A 256 27.20 9.86 -10.33
N LYS A 257 28.02 9.84 -9.28
CA LYS A 257 29.48 9.83 -9.40
C LYS A 257 30.10 8.43 -9.37
N ARG A 258 29.34 7.41 -8.96
CA ARG A 258 29.85 6.06 -8.81
C ARG A 258 29.64 5.23 -10.08
N PRO A 259 30.63 4.44 -10.53
CA PRO A 259 30.47 3.57 -11.69
C PRO A 259 29.48 2.41 -11.43
N CYS A 260 29.38 1.94 -10.17
CA CYS A 260 28.43 0.93 -9.75
C CYS A 260 27.59 1.48 -8.58
N PRO A 261 26.56 2.29 -8.85
CA PRO A 261 25.71 2.85 -7.79
C PRO A 261 24.79 1.82 -7.18
N VAL A 262 24.33 2.08 -5.95
CA VAL A 262 23.33 1.26 -5.26
C VAL A 262 22.02 1.21 -6.04
N VAL A 263 21.57 2.37 -6.50
CA VAL A 263 20.42 2.53 -7.39
C VAL A 263 20.88 3.23 -8.64
N PHE A 264 20.65 2.63 -9.80
CA PHE A 264 21.00 3.24 -11.08
C PHE A 264 19.92 4.25 -11.51
N LEU A 265 20.14 5.51 -11.13
CA LEU A 265 19.20 6.60 -11.43
C LEU A 265 19.13 6.97 -12.92
N GLY A 266 20.14 6.60 -13.72
CA GLY A 266 20.17 6.86 -15.16
C GLY A 266 19.00 6.24 -15.94
N VAL A 267 18.29 5.26 -15.37
CA VAL A 267 17.06 4.73 -16.00
C VAL A 267 15.95 5.79 -16.07
N LEU A 268 15.98 6.82 -15.22
CA LEU A 268 15.00 7.93 -15.22
C LEU A 268 15.25 8.94 -16.36
N ASP A 269 16.41 8.92 -17.03
CA ASP A 269 16.67 9.73 -18.23
C ASP A 269 15.75 9.29 -19.38
N ASN A 270 15.26 8.04 -19.34
CA ASN A 270 14.26 7.57 -20.26
C ASN A 270 12.88 8.13 -19.85
N ARG A 271 12.32 9.02 -20.68
CA ARG A 271 11.02 9.67 -20.46
C ARG A 271 9.88 8.68 -20.21
N ARG A 272 9.94 7.49 -20.80
CA ARG A 272 8.90 6.45 -20.58
C ARG A 272 8.98 5.88 -19.17
N VAL A 273 10.19 5.64 -18.66
CA VAL A 273 10.40 5.19 -17.28
C VAL A 273 9.95 6.27 -16.30
N ALA A 274 10.38 7.52 -16.51
CA ALA A 274 10.01 8.65 -15.65
C ALA A 274 8.47 8.84 -15.60
N LEU A 275 7.80 8.80 -16.77
CA LEU A 275 6.34 8.89 -16.83
C LEU A 275 5.67 7.69 -16.13
N GLY A 276 6.16 6.47 -16.35
CA GLY A 276 5.65 5.28 -15.67
C GLY A 276 5.80 5.37 -14.15
N CYS A 277 6.94 5.87 -13.66
CA CYS A 277 7.16 6.13 -12.23
C CYS A 277 6.21 7.20 -11.67
N LEU A 278 5.94 8.29 -12.40
CA LEU A 278 4.98 9.31 -12.02
C LEU A 278 3.56 8.76 -11.94
N LEU A 279 3.16 7.96 -12.92
CA LEU A 279 1.85 7.28 -12.92
C LEU A 279 1.75 6.26 -11.77
N SER A 280 2.84 5.56 -11.47
CA SER A 280 2.91 4.64 -10.32
C SER A 280 2.74 5.37 -8.99
N PHE A 281 3.33 6.57 -8.85
CA PHE A 281 3.15 7.45 -7.70
C PHE A 281 1.67 7.87 -7.56
N ALA A 282 1.04 8.34 -8.64
CA ALA A 282 -0.37 8.74 -8.64
C ALA A 282 -1.30 7.56 -8.30
N LEU A 283 -1.00 6.37 -8.84
CA LEU A 283 -1.74 5.15 -8.47
C LEU A 283 -1.59 4.84 -6.98
N GLY A 284 -0.36 4.91 -6.46
CA GLY A 284 -0.09 4.68 -5.04
C GLY A 284 -0.89 5.60 -4.14
N PHE A 285 -0.90 6.89 -4.46
CA PHE A 285 -1.65 7.91 -3.73
C PHE A 285 -3.14 7.54 -3.60
N GLY A 286 -3.82 7.26 -4.70
CA GLY A 286 -5.24 6.92 -4.68
C GLY A 286 -5.54 5.51 -4.14
N LEU A 287 -4.69 4.52 -4.46
CA LEU A 287 -4.91 3.14 -4.05
C LEU A 287 -4.80 2.96 -2.53
N TYR A 288 -3.70 3.46 -1.92
CA TYR A 288 -3.51 3.37 -0.46
C TYR A 288 -4.50 4.26 0.28
N GLY A 289 -4.76 5.49 -0.23
CA GLY A 289 -5.76 6.38 0.35
C GLY A 289 -7.15 5.74 0.39
N SER A 290 -7.59 5.14 -0.71
CA SER A 290 -8.90 4.48 -0.76
C SER A 290 -8.98 3.22 0.11
N SER A 291 -7.89 2.46 0.20
CA SER A 291 -7.81 1.28 1.06
C SER A 291 -7.80 1.62 2.55
N TYR A 292 -7.47 2.86 2.90
CA TYR A 292 -7.48 3.39 4.27
C TYR A 292 -8.83 4.04 4.63
N LEU A 293 -9.37 4.91 3.75
CA LEU A 293 -10.58 5.68 4.04
C LEU A 293 -11.83 4.81 4.20
N ILE A 294 -11.98 3.75 3.40
CA ILE A 294 -13.17 2.88 3.48
C ILE A 294 -13.25 2.16 4.83
N PRO A 295 -12.22 1.41 5.27
CA PRO A 295 -12.24 0.78 6.58
C PRO A 295 -12.41 1.77 7.72
N LEU A 296 -11.76 2.93 7.63
CA LEU A 296 -11.86 3.98 8.65
C LEU A 296 -13.31 4.46 8.81
N PHE A 297 -13.97 4.80 7.70
CA PHE A 297 -15.37 5.22 7.70
C PHE A 297 -16.28 4.11 8.25
N LEU A 298 -16.15 2.89 7.75
CA LEU A 298 -17.00 1.78 8.15
C LEU A 298 -16.81 1.40 9.63
N ALA A 299 -15.58 1.46 10.14
CA ALA A 299 -15.30 1.18 11.55
C ALA A 299 -15.78 2.31 12.47
N MET A 300 -15.41 3.57 12.16
CA MET A 300 -15.63 4.69 13.06
C MET A 300 -17.03 5.29 12.97
N VAL A 301 -17.63 5.31 11.77
CA VAL A 301 -18.96 5.90 11.53
C VAL A 301 -20.06 4.84 11.60
N ARG A 302 -19.84 3.66 10.99
CA ARG A 302 -20.87 2.59 10.95
C ARG A 302 -20.74 1.57 12.07
N GLY A 303 -19.57 1.48 12.70
CA GLY A 303 -19.31 0.50 13.77
C GLY A 303 -19.18 -0.94 13.28
N HIS A 304 -18.87 -1.12 11.97
CA HIS A 304 -18.69 -2.46 11.40
C HIS A 304 -17.44 -3.14 11.96
N ASN A 305 -17.54 -4.44 12.12
CA ASN A 305 -16.39 -5.27 12.46
C ASN A 305 -15.50 -5.55 11.22
N ALA A 306 -14.28 -6.05 11.44
CA ALA A 306 -13.31 -6.28 10.37
C ALA A 306 -13.83 -7.24 9.27
N LEU A 307 -14.67 -8.24 9.62
CA LEU A 307 -15.24 -9.18 8.66
C LEU A 307 -16.28 -8.50 7.75
N GLU A 308 -17.13 -7.63 8.31
CA GLU A 308 -18.13 -6.86 7.56
C GLU A 308 -17.45 -5.88 6.62
N ILE A 309 -16.43 -5.15 7.11
CA ILE A 309 -15.59 -4.25 6.29
C ILE A 309 -14.96 -5.02 5.12
N GLY A 310 -14.40 -6.20 5.40
CA GLY A 310 -13.80 -7.05 4.37
C GLY A 310 -14.80 -7.45 3.29
N LYS A 311 -16.04 -7.81 3.65
CA LYS A 311 -17.11 -8.14 2.68
C LYS A 311 -17.44 -6.96 1.78
N ILE A 312 -17.51 -5.75 2.33
CA ILE A 312 -17.77 -4.52 1.57
C ILE A 312 -16.61 -4.24 0.61
N MET A 313 -15.37 -4.37 1.06
CA MET A 313 -14.18 -4.12 0.24
C MET A 313 -13.99 -5.14 -0.90
N LEU A 314 -14.52 -6.37 -0.78
CA LEU A 314 -14.45 -7.40 -1.83
C LEU A 314 -15.04 -6.92 -3.16
N VAL A 315 -16.00 -5.99 -3.15
CA VAL A 315 -16.59 -5.42 -4.37
C VAL A 315 -15.51 -4.84 -5.29
N THR A 316 -14.55 -4.08 -4.73
CA THR A 316 -13.42 -3.53 -5.50
C THR A 316 -12.58 -4.63 -6.16
N GLY A 317 -12.26 -5.68 -5.42
CA GLY A 317 -11.50 -6.83 -5.94
C GLY A 317 -12.26 -7.60 -7.04
N CYS A 318 -13.57 -7.83 -6.85
CA CYS A 318 -14.41 -8.49 -7.86
C CYS A 318 -14.51 -7.67 -9.15
N ALA A 319 -14.70 -6.35 -9.04
CA ALA A 319 -14.74 -5.46 -10.19
C ALA A 319 -13.40 -5.44 -10.95
N GLN A 320 -12.28 -5.44 -10.24
CA GLN A 320 -10.94 -5.55 -10.81
C GLN A 320 -10.74 -6.88 -11.55
N LEU A 321 -11.13 -8.01 -10.95
CA LEU A 321 -11.05 -9.32 -11.57
C LEU A 321 -11.88 -9.39 -12.85
N ALA A 322 -13.09 -8.85 -12.82
CA ALA A 322 -13.99 -8.84 -13.97
C ALA A 322 -13.43 -8.00 -15.13
N THR A 323 -12.72 -6.91 -14.85
CA THR A 323 -12.16 -6.02 -15.88
C THR A 323 -10.75 -6.40 -16.33
N ALA A 324 -10.05 -7.25 -15.59
CA ALA A 324 -8.68 -7.67 -15.91
C ALA A 324 -8.52 -8.25 -17.33
N PRO A 325 -9.39 -9.16 -17.84
CA PRO A 325 -9.29 -9.68 -19.22
C PRO A 325 -9.45 -8.57 -20.27
N LEU A 326 -10.35 -7.60 -20.00
CA LEU A 326 -10.58 -6.46 -20.89
C LEU A 326 -9.35 -5.56 -20.95
N ALA A 327 -8.70 -5.31 -19.81
CA ALA A 327 -7.47 -4.53 -19.75
C ALA A 327 -6.35 -5.17 -20.58
N VAL A 328 -6.15 -6.49 -20.47
CA VAL A 328 -5.17 -7.25 -21.27
C VAL A 328 -5.49 -7.18 -22.77
N TYR A 329 -6.77 -7.27 -23.13
CA TYR A 329 -7.18 -7.18 -24.52
C TYR A 329 -6.95 -5.79 -25.12
N LEU A 330 -7.35 -4.75 -24.40
CA LEU A 330 -7.20 -3.36 -24.85
C LEU A 330 -5.74 -2.91 -24.89
N GLU A 331 -4.90 -3.39 -23.97
CA GLU A 331 -3.48 -3.06 -23.91
C GLU A 331 -2.72 -3.44 -25.20
N LYS A 332 -3.18 -4.45 -25.92
CA LYS A 332 -2.62 -4.86 -27.22
C LYS A 332 -3.06 -3.98 -28.39
N ARG A 333 -4.13 -3.19 -28.24
CA ARG A 333 -4.78 -2.44 -29.31
C ARG A 333 -4.72 -0.93 -29.13
N VAL A 334 -4.60 -0.46 -27.89
CA VAL A 334 -4.64 0.96 -27.54
C VAL A 334 -3.26 1.40 -27.05
N PRO A 335 -2.79 2.61 -27.44
CA PRO A 335 -1.52 3.14 -26.93
C PRO A 335 -1.52 3.19 -25.39
N PRO A 336 -0.41 2.80 -24.72
CA PRO A 336 -0.35 2.75 -23.25
C PRO A 336 -0.71 4.08 -22.57
N VAL A 337 -0.34 5.22 -23.16
CA VAL A 337 -0.64 6.55 -22.62
C VAL A 337 -2.15 6.82 -22.62
N ALA A 338 -2.85 6.51 -23.72
CA ALA A 338 -4.30 6.71 -23.82
C ALA A 338 -5.06 5.78 -22.86
N LEU A 339 -4.62 4.53 -22.73
CA LEU A 339 -5.24 3.58 -21.82
C LEU A 339 -5.00 3.95 -20.35
N SER A 340 -3.80 4.48 -20.02
CA SER A 340 -3.52 5.04 -18.70
C SER A 340 -4.40 6.26 -18.41
N ALA A 341 -4.53 7.20 -19.36
CA ALA A 341 -5.37 8.39 -19.18
C ALA A 341 -6.84 8.01 -18.92
N PHE A 342 -7.37 7.04 -19.68
CA PHE A 342 -8.70 6.48 -19.42
C PHE A 342 -8.80 5.86 -18.02
N GLY A 343 -7.82 5.03 -17.63
CA GLY A 343 -7.78 4.36 -16.32
C GLY A 343 -7.76 5.37 -15.16
N PHE A 344 -6.86 6.35 -15.20
CA PHE A 344 -6.76 7.37 -14.16
C PHE A 344 -7.98 8.29 -14.12
N GLY A 345 -8.58 8.63 -15.26
CA GLY A 345 -9.85 9.36 -15.31
C GLY A 345 -10.99 8.60 -14.64
N LEU A 346 -11.15 7.32 -14.98
CA LEU A 346 -12.16 6.45 -14.37
C LEU A 346 -11.90 6.23 -12.87
N PHE A 347 -10.62 6.06 -12.48
CA PHE A 347 -10.21 5.93 -11.09
C PHE A 347 -10.54 7.19 -10.28
N GLY A 348 -10.23 8.39 -10.81
CA GLY A 348 -10.57 9.67 -10.20
C GLY A 348 -12.08 9.85 -10.03
N ILE A 349 -12.89 9.46 -11.03
CA ILE A 349 -14.37 9.46 -10.91
C ILE A 349 -14.80 8.55 -9.75
N GLY A 350 -14.24 7.34 -9.63
CA GLY A 350 -14.54 6.41 -8.55
C GLY A 350 -14.17 6.95 -7.16
N LEU A 351 -13.05 7.68 -7.06
CA LEU A 351 -12.66 8.38 -5.81
C LEU A 351 -13.63 9.51 -5.49
N ALA A 352 -13.93 10.38 -6.46
CA ALA A 352 -14.84 11.51 -6.27
C ALA A 352 -16.26 11.06 -5.88
N LEU A 353 -16.79 9.99 -6.49
CA LEU A 353 -18.07 9.41 -6.10
C LEU A 353 -18.08 8.91 -4.63
N SER A 354 -16.94 8.54 -4.10
CA SER A 354 -16.80 8.13 -2.69
C SER A 354 -16.84 9.32 -1.72
N GLY A 355 -16.70 10.57 -2.19
CA GLY A 355 -16.73 11.79 -1.38
C GLY A 355 -18.12 12.29 -0.99
N PHE A 356 -19.19 11.55 -1.31
CA PHE A 356 -20.59 11.95 -1.01
C PHE A 356 -21.27 10.98 -0.04
N GLN A 357 -20.55 10.55 1.00
CA GLN A 357 -21.08 9.63 2.00
C GLN A 357 -21.92 10.37 3.04
N THR A 358 -22.93 9.68 3.56
CA THR A 358 -23.77 10.12 4.69
C THR A 358 -23.51 9.21 5.89
N ASN A 359 -24.01 9.60 7.08
CA ASN A 359 -23.92 8.77 8.28
C ASN A 359 -24.51 7.35 8.12
N ASP A 360 -25.45 7.20 7.17
CA ASP A 360 -26.15 5.94 6.89
C ASP A 360 -25.60 5.20 5.67
N SER A 361 -24.56 5.75 5.02
CA SER A 361 -23.95 5.10 3.87
C SER A 361 -23.36 3.76 4.28
N ASP A 362 -23.73 2.70 3.55
CA ASP A 362 -23.35 1.33 3.79
C ASP A 362 -23.08 0.63 2.45
N PHE A 363 -23.06 -0.70 2.42
CA PHE A 363 -22.76 -1.53 1.26
C PHE A 363 -23.40 -1.00 -0.05
N GLN A 364 -24.71 -0.70 -0.03
CA GLN A 364 -25.42 -0.25 -1.24
C GLN A 364 -24.93 1.11 -1.76
N ALA A 365 -24.70 2.06 -0.87
CA ALA A 365 -24.20 3.39 -1.24
C ALA A 365 -22.76 3.34 -1.76
N MET A 366 -21.95 2.42 -1.22
CA MET A 366 -20.54 2.24 -1.61
C MET A 366 -20.36 1.33 -2.83
N LEU A 367 -21.41 0.64 -3.30
CA LEU A 367 -21.31 -0.35 -4.37
C LEU A 367 -20.82 0.28 -5.68
N LEU A 368 -21.50 1.35 -6.16
CA LEU A 368 -21.17 2.00 -7.42
C LEU A 368 -19.76 2.63 -7.41
N PRO A 369 -19.36 3.43 -6.41
CA PRO A 369 -18.01 3.97 -6.31
C PRO A 369 -16.93 2.90 -6.35
N GLN A 370 -17.14 1.78 -5.64
CA GLN A 370 -16.18 0.67 -5.59
C GLN A 370 -16.09 -0.10 -6.90
N ILE A 371 -17.21 -0.31 -7.61
CA ILE A 371 -17.21 -0.94 -8.95
C ILE A 371 -16.43 -0.07 -9.92
N VAL A 372 -16.72 1.24 -9.97
CA VAL A 372 -16.04 2.18 -10.87
C VAL A 372 -14.55 2.20 -10.60
N ARG A 373 -14.15 2.36 -9.33
CA ARG A 373 -12.75 2.37 -8.92
C ARG A 373 -12.05 1.05 -9.19
N GLY A 374 -12.65 -0.07 -8.79
CA GLY A 374 -12.09 -1.40 -8.99
C GLY A 374 -11.87 -1.72 -10.46
N SER A 375 -12.83 -1.34 -11.33
CA SER A 375 -12.73 -1.50 -12.77
C SER A 375 -11.58 -0.70 -13.40
N ALA A 376 -11.21 0.43 -12.79
CA ALA A 376 -10.14 1.30 -13.26
C ALA A 376 -8.73 0.80 -12.92
N ILE A 377 -8.56 0.07 -11.82
CA ILE A 377 -7.24 -0.26 -11.25
C ILE A 377 -6.32 -0.95 -12.26
N MET A 378 -6.83 -1.91 -13.06
CA MET A 378 -6.01 -2.61 -14.05
C MET A 378 -5.51 -1.68 -15.16
N PHE A 379 -6.29 -0.68 -15.55
CA PHE A 379 -5.89 0.33 -16.52
C PHE A 379 -4.89 1.34 -15.95
N CYS A 380 -4.89 1.54 -14.62
CA CYS A 380 -3.88 2.36 -13.94
C CYS A 380 -2.58 1.59 -13.64
N LEU A 381 -2.60 0.25 -13.66
CA LEU A 381 -1.44 -0.56 -13.30
C LEU A 381 -0.72 -1.12 -14.53
N LEU A 382 -1.44 -1.79 -15.43
CA LEU A 382 -0.88 -2.55 -16.54
C LEU A 382 -0.12 -1.66 -17.55
N PRO A 383 -0.72 -0.59 -18.14
CA PRO A 383 -0.04 0.22 -19.12
C PRO A 383 1.15 1.02 -18.54
N PRO A 384 1.08 1.64 -17.33
CA PRO A 384 2.25 2.28 -16.74
C PRO A 384 3.40 1.32 -16.43
N THR A 385 3.11 0.09 -15.99
CA THR A 385 4.14 -0.94 -15.76
C THR A 385 4.87 -1.28 -17.06
N ARG A 386 4.13 -1.52 -18.14
CA ARG A 386 4.73 -1.78 -19.44
C ARG A 386 5.47 -0.56 -19.99
N LEU A 387 4.96 0.64 -19.79
CA LEU A 387 5.62 1.88 -20.18
C LEU A 387 6.98 2.04 -19.49
N ALA A 388 7.03 1.74 -18.18
CA ALA A 388 8.24 1.84 -17.38
C ALA A 388 9.26 0.73 -17.65
N LEU A 389 8.82 -0.52 -17.84
CA LEU A 389 9.69 -1.69 -17.81
C LEU A 389 9.83 -2.39 -19.17
N GLY A 390 8.81 -2.33 -20.04
CA GLY A 390 8.69 -3.16 -21.23
C GLY A 390 9.63 -2.79 -22.40
N HIS A 391 10.42 -1.73 -22.28
CA HIS A 391 11.33 -1.27 -23.33
C HIS A 391 12.78 -1.17 -22.86
N LEU A 392 13.07 -1.67 -21.67
CA LEU A 392 14.40 -1.60 -21.09
C LEU A 392 15.24 -2.84 -21.43
N PRO A 393 16.56 -2.70 -21.48
CA PRO A 393 17.46 -3.85 -21.47
C PRO A 393 17.23 -4.68 -20.20
N MET A 394 17.35 -6.00 -20.30
CA MET A 394 17.10 -6.93 -19.18
C MET A 394 17.92 -6.61 -17.93
N CYS A 395 19.13 -6.04 -18.08
CA CYS A 395 19.97 -5.64 -16.94
C CYS A 395 19.41 -4.45 -16.15
N ASP A 396 18.60 -3.58 -16.76
CA ASP A 396 18.05 -2.37 -16.14
C ASP A 396 16.65 -2.58 -15.55
N VAL A 397 15.93 -3.63 -15.98
CA VAL A 397 14.58 -3.95 -15.52
C VAL A 397 14.48 -4.04 -13.98
N PRO A 398 15.38 -4.72 -13.24
CA PRO A 398 15.28 -4.78 -11.79
C PRO A 398 15.44 -3.41 -11.09
N ASN A 399 16.32 -2.53 -11.61
CA ASN A 399 16.49 -1.17 -11.09
C ASN A 399 15.23 -0.32 -11.34
N ALA A 400 14.71 -0.36 -12.56
CA ALA A 400 13.50 0.38 -12.92
C ALA A 400 12.28 -0.12 -12.15
N SER A 401 12.15 -1.44 -11.94
CA SER A 401 11.09 -2.04 -11.12
C SER A 401 11.17 -1.58 -9.66
N GLY A 402 12.38 -1.53 -9.09
CA GLY A 402 12.60 -0.97 -7.76
C GLY A 402 12.11 0.48 -7.66
N LEU A 403 12.55 1.35 -8.59
CA LEU A 403 12.11 2.76 -8.61
C LEU A 403 10.61 2.92 -8.86
N PHE A 404 10.03 2.14 -9.78
CA PHE A 404 8.60 2.14 -10.06
C PHE A 404 7.76 1.80 -8.83
N ASN A 405 8.15 0.78 -8.07
CA ASN A 405 7.45 0.38 -6.85
C ASN A 405 7.76 1.33 -5.67
N LEU A 406 8.98 1.87 -5.57
CA LEU A 406 9.31 2.93 -4.61
C LEU A 406 8.39 4.15 -4.79
N MET A 407 8.20 4.62 -6.03
CA MET A 407 7.32 5.74 -6.32
C MET A 407 5.87 5.46 -5.94
N ARG A 408 5.38 4.23 -6.12
CA ARG A 408 4.05 3.81 -5.65
C ARG A 408 3.92 3.90 -4.13
N ASN A 409 4.90 3.39 -3.40
CA ASN A 409 4.88 3.43 -1.94
C ASN A 409 5.00 4.87 -1.39
N LEU A 410 5.87 5.69 -1.97
CA LEU A 410 5.96 7.11 -1.61
C LEU A 410 4.67 7.87 -1.89
N GLY A 411 4.02 7.60 -3.03
CA GLY A 411 2.69 8.15 -3.33
C GLY A 411 1.66 7.76 -2.27
N GLY A 412 1.67 6.49 -1.87
CA GLY A 412 0.80 5.98 -0.80
C GLY A 412 1.07 6.64 0.55
N ALA A 413 2.33 6.73 0.96
CA ALA A 413 2.72 7.35 2.23
C ALA A 413 2.30 8.83 2.31
N ILE A 414 2.56 9.60 1.23
CA ILE A 414 2.14 11.01 1.15
C ILE A 414 0.61 11.10 1.17
N GLY A 415 -0.08 10.24 0.41
CA GLY A 415 -1.55 10.22 0.38
C GLY A 415 -2.15 9.98 1.76
N LEU A 416 -1.65 8.99 2.49
CA LEU A 416 -2.11 8.69 3.86
C LEU A 416 -1.86 9.86 4.80
N ALA A 417 -0.66 10.47 4.78
CA ALA A 417 -0.33 11.61 5.65
C ALA A 417 -1.23 12.83 5.38
N LEU A 418 -1.57 13.10 4.12
CA LEU A 418 -2.50 14.17 3.75
C LEU A 418 -3.93 13.86 4.19
N ILE A 419 -4.39 12.63 4.00
CA ILE A 419 -5.70 12.17 4.46
C ILE A 419 -5.82 12.32 5.98
N ASP A 420 -4.82 11.86 6.74
CA ASP A 420 -4.81 11.99 8.20
C ASP A 420 -4.79 13.46 8.62
N THR A 421 -4.03 14.31 7.92
CA THR A 421 -4.02 15.75 8.17
C THR A 421 -5.40 16.38 7.97
N VAL A 422 -6.12 15.99 6.91
CA VAL A 422 -7.49 16.47 6.67
C VAL A 422 -8.42 15.96 7.78
N ILE A 423 -8.39 14.67 8.09
CA ILE A 423 -9.29 14.07 9.07
C ILE A 423 -9.06 14.65 10.48
N TYR A 424 -7.81 14.59 10.98
CA TYR A 424 -7.50 15.05 12.34
C TYR A 424 -7.55 16.57 12.49
N GLY A 425 -7.27 17.33 11.42
CA GLY A 425 -7.37 18.77 11.43
C GLY A 425 -8.80 19.30 11.27
N ARG A 426 -9.60 18.66 10.42
CA ARG A 426 -10.95 19.13 10.07
C ARG A 426 -12.06 18.59 10.98
N ALA A 427 -11.97 17.32 11.42
CA ALA A 427 -13.03 16.72 12.23
C ALA A 427 -13.32 17.50 13.53
N PRO A 428 -12.34 17.97 14.31
CA PRO A 428 -12.61 18.80 15.49
C PRO A 428 -13.27 20.16 15.15
N THR A 429 -12.82 20.80 14.05
CA THR A 429 -13.38 22.07 13.59
C THR A 429 -14.84 21.90 13.17
N LEU A 430 -15.12 20.87 12.36
CA LEU A 430 -16.47 20.52 11.91
C LEU A 430 -17.37 20.14 13.08
N ALA A 431 -16.86 19.44 14.09
CA ALA A 431 -17.62 19.12 15.29
C ALA A 431 -18.05 20.39 16.04
N ASN A 432 -17.15 21.37 16.18
CA ASN A 432 -17.45 22.65 16.80
C ASN A 432 -18.47 23.48 15.97
N GLU A 433 -18.33 23.47 14.64
CA GLU A 433 -19.29 24.14 13.74
C GLU A 433 -20.69 23.51 13.85
N ILE A 434 -20.78 22.17 13.83
CA ILE A 434 -22.03 21.43 14.02
C ILE A 434 -22.64 21.74 15.38
N ALA A 435 -21.87 21.69 16.46
CA ALA A 435 -22.35 22.03 17.80
C ALA A 435 -22.85 23.48 17.90
N THR A 436 -22.17 24.42 17.23
CA THR A 436 -22.59 25.82 17.19
C THR A 436 -23.91 25.99 16.42
N ARG A 437 -24.08 25.32 15.28
CA ARG A 437 -25.34 25.33 14.51
C ARG A 437 -26.50 24.70 15.29
N LEU A 438 -26.24 23.61 16.01
CA LEU A 438 -27.26 22.99 16.87
C LEU A 438 -27.71 23.95 17.98
N ARG A 439 -26.77 24.66 18.63
CA ARG A 439 -27.11 25.68 19.63
C ARG A 439 -27.90 26.87 19.05
N ALA A 440 -27.70 27.17 17.77
CA ALA A 440 -28.46 28.19 17.02
C ALA A 440 -29.85 27.72 16.54
N GLY A 441 -30.27 26.50 16.88
CA GLY A 441 -31.58 25.96 16.49
C GLY A 441 -31.66 25.49 15.04
N ASP A 442 -30.55 25.19 14.37
CA ASP A 442 -30.52 24.76 12.98
C ASP A 442 -31.10 23.37 12.77
N VAL A 443 -32.36 23.31 12.35
CA VAL A 443 -33.14 22.08 12.14
C VAL A 443 -32.49 21.15 11.07
N PRO A 444 -31.97 21.66 9.93
CA PRO A 444 -31.22 20.81 8.99
C PRO A 444 -30.04 20.07 9.62
N THR A 445 -29.25 20.76 10.44
CA THR A 445 -28.12 20.17 11.17
C THR A 445 -28.60 19.14 12.22
N ALA A 446 -29.68 19.41 12.95
CA ALA A 446 -30.26 18.47 13.91
C ALA A 446 -30.71 17.17 13.22
N ARG A 447 -31.33 17.28 12.05
CA ARG A 447 -31.71 16.14 11.22
C ARG A 447 -30.51 15.36 10.72
N ALA A 448 -29.45 16.04 10.26
CA ALA A 448 -28.23 15.40 9.80
C ALA A 448 -27.48 14.65 10.91
N VAL A 449 -27.54 15.16 12.14
CA VAL A 449 -27.01 14.49 13.34
C VAL A 449 -27.86 13.28 13.73
N GLY A 450 -29.14 13.25 13.33
CA GLY A 450 -30.10 12.17 13.68
C GLY A 450 -30.87 12.44 14.96
N LEU A 451 -30.99 13.70 15.38
CA LEU A 451 -31.80 14.07 16.54
C LEU A 451 -33.29 14.06 16.22
N PRO A 452 -34.17 13.61 17.16
CA PRO A 452 -35.61 13.77 17.02
C PRO A 452 -35.98 15.26 16.93
N ILE A 453 -36.60 15.67 15.85
CA ILE A 453 -36.82 17.11 15.55
C ILE A 453 -37.79 17.74 16.58
N ASP A 454 -38.81 17.01 16.99
CA ASP A 454 -39.80 17.51 17.94
C ASP A 454 -39.16 17.79 19.31
N ASP A 455 -38.29 16.88 19.79
CA ASP A 455 -37.56 17.05 21.02
C ASP A 455 -36.53 18.20 20.89
N PHE A 456 -35.83 18.27 19.73
CA PHE A 456 -34.87 19.33 19.46
C PHE A 456 -35.49 20.70 19.53
N LEU A 457 -36.66 20.90 18.87
CA LEU A 457 -37.39 22.17 18.87
C LEU A 457 -37.95 22.54 20.24
N ALA A 458 -38.27 21.54 21.07
CA ALA A 458 -38.78 21.79 22.41
C ALA A 458 -37.71 22.23 23.41
N PHE A 459 -36.44 21.81 23.20
CA PHE A 459 -35.37 21.98 24.20
C PHE A 459 -34.16 22.78 23.73
N HIS A 460 -34.07 23.23 22.45
CA HIS A 460 -32.86 23.89 21.90
C HIS A 460 -32.49 25.20 22.60
N ASP A 461 -33.46 25.93 23.20
CA ASP A 461 -33.25 27.17 23.92
C ASP A 461 -32.89 26.98 25.42
N GLN A 462 -32.89 25.74 25.90
CA GLN A 462 -32.55 25.41 27.29
C GLN A 462 -31.06 25.14 27.42
N PRO A 463 -30.45 25.43 28.60
CA PRO A 463 -29.06 25.02 28.83
C PRO A 463 -28.97 23.50 28.81
N ILE A 464 -28.10 22.99 27.93
CA ILE A 464 -27.87 21.56 27.77
C ILE A 464 -27.20 21.02 29.07
N ASP A 465 -27.84 20.09 29.72
CA ASP A 465 -27.26 19.38 30.86
C ASP A 465 -26.14 18.43 30.43
N ALA A 466 -25.33 17.99 31.37
CA ALA A 466 -24.17 17.14 31.11
C ALA A 466 -24.57 15.77 30.51
N ASP A 467 -25.73 15.27 30.87
CA ASP A 467 -26.20 13.97 30.41
C ASP A 467 -26.67 14.07 28.95
N THR A 468 -27.41 15.12 28.59
CA THR A 468 -27.80 15.41 27.19
C THR A 468 -26.58 15.69 26.32
N GLN A 469 -25.60 16.43 26.83
CA GLN A 469 -24.34 16.66 26.12
C GLN A 469 -23.60 15.36 25.85
N ALA A 470 -23.52 14.46 26.81
CA ALA A 470 -22.88 13.16 26.65
C ALA A 470 -23.57 12.26 25.61
N LEU A 471 -24.88 12.40 25.40
CA LEU A 471 -25.65 11.71 24.37
C LEU A 471 -25.47 12.30 22.97
N ILE A 472 -25.36 13.62 22.86
CA ILE A 472 -25.26 14.33 21.57
C ILE A 472 -23.82 14.34 21.02
N GLU A 473 -22.81 14.45 21.90
CA GLU A 473 -21.40 14.55 21.49
C GLU A 473 -20.95 13.42 20.56
N PRO A 474 -21.24 12.13 20.81
CA PRO A 474 -20.87 11.03 19.88
C PRO A 474 -21.51 11.17 18.51
N LEU A 475 -22.76 11.66 18.44
CA LEU A 475 -23.49 11.85 17.19
C LEU A 475 -22.89 13.02 16.39
N VAL A 476 -22.53 14.11 17.04
CA VAL A 476 -21.84 15.25 16.42
C VAL A 476 -20.48 14.83 15.90
N ARG A 477 -19.70 14.08 16.68
CA ARG A 477 -18.40 13.53 16.26
C ARG A 477 -18.54 12.62 15.04
N LYS A 478 -19.56 11.78 15.02
CA LYS A 478 -19.85 10.88 13.91
C LYS A 478 -20.13 11.65 12.62
N LEU A 479 -20.97 12.69 12.65
CA LEU A 479 -21.28 13.54 11.50
C LEU A 479 -20.05 14.33 11.05
N ALA A 480 -19.30 14.91 11.99
CA ALA A 480 -18.06 15.64 11.72
C ALA A 480 -17.00 14.74 11.02
N LEU A 481 -16.86 13.50 11.47
CA LEU A 481 -15.98 12.53 10.84
C LEU A 481 -16.45 12.16 9.44
N THR A 482 -17.75 12.00 9.21
CA THR A 482 -18.31 11.76 7.88
C THR A 482 -17.95 12.88 6.93
N TYR A 483 -18.10 14.14 7.34
CA TYR A 483 -17.73 15.30 6.52
C TYR A 483 -16.23 15.38 6.27
N ALA A 484 -15.40 15.16 7.30
CA ALA A 484 -13.95 15.14 7.16
C ALA A 484 -13.47 14.03 6.18
N VAL A 485 -14.07 12.84 6.26
CA VAL A 485 -13.81 11.75 5.31
C VAL A 485 -14.23 12.13 3.88
N ASN A 486 -15.38 12.80 3.71
CA ASN A 486 -15.80 13.27 2.40
C ASN A 486 -14.83 14.32 1.82
N GLU A 487 -14.34 15.27 2.64
CA GLU A 487 -13.30 16.22 2.25
C GLU A 487 -12.00 15.50 1.87
N ALA A 488 -11.64 14.43 2.57
CA ALA A 488 -10.43 13.66 2.28
C ALA A 488 -10.51 12.83 0.98
N TRP A 489 -11.70 12.53 0.47
CA TRP A 489 -11.90 11.86 -0.82
C TRP A 489 -11.73 12.79 -2.02
N LEU A 490 -12.00 14.08 -1.86
CA LEU A 490 -12.01 15.12 -2.90
C LEU A 490 -10.65 15.82 -3.02
#